data_c174d3a532ab6c4f0ee8f38746cc89c4
#
_entry.id   c174d3a532ab6c4f0ee8f38746cc89c4
#
_cell.length_a   1.000
_cell.length_b   1.000
_cell.length_c   1.000
_cell.angle_alpha   90.00
_cell.angle_beta   90.00
_cell.angle_gamma   90.00
#
_symmetry.space_group_name_H-M   'P 1'
#
loop_
_entity.id
_entity.type
_entity.pdbx_description
1 polymer ?
#
loop_
_entity_poly.entity_id
_entity_poly.type
_entity_poly.pdbx_seq_one_letter_code
_entity_poly.pdbx_strand_id
1 'polypeptide(L)'
;MRDNDGVTDAQPQPTLYDLVGGEETFRRLVARFYAGVRDDPVLRSLYPEEDLGPAEERLRMFLVQYWGGPRTYSERRGHPRLRMRHAPFAIGPVERDAWLRHMREAVESLHLPPEQEQPLWNYLEMAARSMQNQRDSSPV
;
A
#
# COMPACT_ATOMS: atom_id res chain seq x y z
N MET A 1 41.81 -6.86 -2.01
CA MET A 1 41.19 -6.38 -1.96
C MET A 1 40.31 -6.33 -1.98
N ARG A 2 40.24 -6.39 -1.80
CA ARG A 2 39.40 -6.09 -1.77
C ARG A 2 38.53 -6.03 -1.61
N ASP A 3 38.59 -6.23 -1.53
CA ASP A 3 37.74 -5.94 -1.33
C ASP A 3 37.02 -5.61 -1.11
N ASN A 4 37.20 -5.89 -1.17
CA ASN A 4 36.54 -5.39 -1.00
C ASN A 4 36.07 -4.89 -0.88
N ASP A 5 36.39 -5.22 -1.06
CA ASP A 5 35.87 -4.49 -1.04
C ASP A 5 35.15 -3.91 -1.05
N GLY A 6 35.33 -4.12 -1.59
CA GLY A 6 34.57 -3.42 -1.67
C GLY A 6 33.78 -3.26 -1.53
N VAL A 7 33.77 -3.53 -1.34
CA VAL A 7 32.94 -3.20 -1.04
C VAL A 7 32.48 -2.72 -0.50
N THR A 8 32.63 -2.91 -0.12
CA THR A 8 32.04 -2.38 0.55
C THR A 8 31.83 -1.23 0.82
N ASP A 9 32.24 -0.90 1.00
CA ASP A 9 31.86 0.29 0.84
C ASP A 9 30.92 0.55 -0.06
N ALA A 10 30.38 -0.31 -0.44
CA ALA A 10 29.41 -0.25 -1.45
C ALA A 10 28.29 0.67 -1.08
N GLN A 11 27.91 1.51 -1.99
CA GLN A 11 26.73 2.33 -1.85
C GLN A 11 25.52 1.43 -1.75
N PRO A 12 24.59 1.68 -0.83
CA PRO A 12 23.34 0.93 -0.83
C PRO A 12 22.62 1.10 -2.15
N GLN A 13 22.01 0.02 -2.62
CA GLN A 13 21.20 0.12 -3.83
C GLN A 13 19.98 1.01 -3.56
N PRO A 14 19.55 1.82 -4.53
CA PRO A 14 18.34 2.61 -4.36
C PRO A 14 17.14 1.69 -4.12
N THR A 15 16.28 2.08 -3.20
CA THR A 15 15.04 1.36 -2.95
C THR A 15 13.98 1.79 -3.95
N LEU A 16 12.89 1.04 -4.02
CA LEU A 16 11.79 1.49 -4.85
C LEU A 16 11.30 2.86 -4.40
N TYR A 17 11.28 3.10 -3.09
CA TYR A 17 10.92 4.41 -2.55
C TYR A 17 11.74 5.51 -3.22
N ASP A 18 13.06 5.32 -3.31
CA ASP A 18 13.93 6.31 -3.94
C ASP A 18 13.64 6.44 -5.43
N LEU A 19 13.49 5.31 -6.11
CA LEU A 19 13.35 5.29 -7.56
C LEU A 19 12.09 5.98 -8.05
N VAL A 20 10.98 5.86 -7.30
CA VAL A 20 9.70 6.42 -7.76
C VAL A 20 9.52 7.88 -7.36
N GLY A 21 10.43 8.45 -6.58
CA GLY A 21 10.33 9.85 -6.20
C GLY A 21 10.03 10.13 -4.74
N GLY A 22 10.15 9.12 -3.88
CA GLY A 22 10.09 9.32 -2.43
C GLY A 22 8.71 9.64 -1.91
N GLU A 23 8.70 10.40 -0.82
CA GLU A 23 7.49 10.68 -0.05
C GLU A 23 6.38 11.27 -0.89
N GLU A 24 6.71 12.17 -1.79
CA GLU A 24 5.70 12.87 -2.58
C GLU A 24 4.91 11.92 -3.48
N THR A 25 5.60 10.94 -4.07
CA THR A 25 4.94 9.96 -4.94
C THR A 25 3.94 9.11 -4.13
N PHE A 26 4.34 8.67 -2.94
CA PHE A 26 3.43 7.88 -2.11
C PHE A 26 2.29 8.73 -1.57
N ARG A 27 2.52 10.03 -1.31
CA ARG A 27 1.43 10.92 -0.94
C ARG A 27 0.40 11.02 -2.05
N ARG A 28 0.84 11.19 -3.29
CA ARG A 28 -0.06 11.28 -4.43
C ARG A 28 -0.82 9.99 -4.67
N LEU A 29 -0.13 8.85 -4.53
CA LEU A 29 -0.75 7.55 -4.68
C LEU A 29 -1.91 7.37 -3.71
N VAL A 30 -1.63 7.61 -2.44
CA VAL A 30 -2.61 7.37 -1.38
C VAL A 30 -3.75 8.38 -1.44
N ALA A 31 -3.44 9.64 -1.78
CA ALA A 31 -4.48 10.66 -1.92
C ALA A 31 -5.46 10.29 -3.04
N ARG A 32 -4.95 9.82 -4.18
CA ARG A 32 -5.80 9.43 -5.30
C ARG A 32 -6.65 8.22 -4.93
N PHE A 33 -6.05 7.25 -4.23
CA PHE A 33 -6.78 6.06 -3.79
C PHE A 33 -7.95 6.45 -2.89
N TYR A 34 -7.71 7.30 -1.89
CA TYR A 34 -8.78 7.67 -0.95
C TYR A 34 -9.81 8.60 -1.56
N ALA A 35 -9.46 9.33 -2.61
CA ALA A 35 -10.46 10.07 -3.35
C ALA A 35 -11.50 9.12 -3.94
N GLY A 36 -11.05 7.96 -4.43
CA GLY A 36 -11.99 6.95 -4.91
C GLY A 36 -12.78 6.28 -3.79
N VAL A 37 -12.13 6.00 -2.67
CA VAL A 37 -12.79 5.38 -1.52
C VAL A 37 -13.93 6.25 -1.00
N ARG A 38 -13.69 7.56 -0.95
CA ARG A 38 -14.67 8.51 -0.40
C ARG A 38 -16.02 8.40 -1.13
N ASP A 39 -15.97 8.15 -2.43
CA ASP A 39 -17.16 8.13 -3.25
C ASP A 39 -17.68 6.74 -3.53
N ASP A 40 -17.06 5.71 -2.97
CA ASP A 40 -17.43 4.31 -3.21
C ASP A 40 -18.10 3.74 -1.95
N PRO A 41 -19.42 3.52 -1.97
CA PRO A 41 -20.11 3.03 -0.77
C PRO A 41 -19.58 1.67 -0.27
N VAL A 42 -19.10 0.83 -1.19
CA VAL A 42 -18.58 -0.49 -0.79
C VAL A 42 -17.38 -0.34 0.11
N LEU A 43 -16.42 0.51 -0.30
CA LEU A 43 -15.20 0.71 0.49
C LEU A 43 -15.43 1.68 1.63
N ARG A 44 -16.20 2.74 1.39
CA ARG A 44 -16.39 3.77 2.42
C ARG A 44 -16.97 3.19 3.70
N SER A 45 -17.85 2.21 3.56
CA SER A 45 -18.50 1.60 4.71
C SER A 45 -17.54 0.78 5.59
N LEU A 46 -16.37 0.42 5.07
CA LEU A 46 -15.38 -0.31 5.86
C LEU A 46 -14.57 0.59 6.80
N TYR A 47 -14.64 1.89 6.59
CA TYR A 47 -13.87 2.85 7.40
C TYR A 47 -14.81 3.49 8.40
N PRO A 48 -14.64 3.21 9.70
CA PRO A 48 -15.58 3.74 10.71
C PRO A 48 -15.42 5.23 10.96
N GLU A 49 -14.27 5.81 10.62
CA GLU A 49 -14.04 7.23 10.86
C GLU A 49 -14.75 8.08 9.83
N GLU A 50 -15.31 9.20 10.28
CA GLU A 50 -15.87 10.17 9.35
C GLU A 50 -14.80 10.78 8.48
N ASP A 51 -13.64 11.07 9.09
CA ASP A 51 -12.52 11.71 8.42
C ASP A 51 -11.55 10.62 7.97
N LEU A 52 -11.32 10.53 6.66
CA LEU A 52 -10.40 9.54 6.11
C LEU A 52 -8.94 9.97 6.19
N GLY A 53 -8.66 11.18 6.67
CA GLY A 53 -7.28 11.67 6.80
C GLY A 53 -6.38 10.73 7.60
N PRO A 54 -6.78 10.28 8.79
CA PRO A 54 -5.96 9.34 9.54
C PRO A 54 -5.70 8.02 8.81
N ALA A 55 -6.71 7.48 8.11
CA ALA A 55 -6.53 6.26 7.32
C ALA A 55 -5.55 6.49 6.18
N GLU A 56 -5.67 7.62 5.52
CA GLU A 56 -4.77 8.00 4.43
C GLU A 56 -3.33 8.09 4.93
N GLU A 57 -3.13 8.71 6.08
CA GLU A 57 -1.81 8.84 6.67
C GLU A 57 -1.22 7.47 7.04
N ARG A 58 -2.04 6.60 7.62
CA ARG A 58 -1.58 5.26 7.99
C ARG A 58 -1.10 4.46 6.78
N LEU A 59 -1.88 4.49 5.70
CA LEU A 59 -1.49 3.75 4.50
C LEU A 59 -0.23 4.35 3.89
N ARG A 60 -0.12 5.67 3.83
CA ARG A 60 1.08 6.30 3.30
C ARG A 60 2.32 5.91 4.10
N MET A 61 2.26 6.00 5.43
CA MET A 61 3.39 5.66 6.27
C MET A 61 3.79 4.20 6.10
N PHE A 62 2.80 3.32 5.99
CA PHE A 62 3.09 1.90 5.81
C PHE A 62 3.78 1.64 4.48
N LEU A 63 3.25 2.16 3.38
CA LEU A 63 3.84 1.93 2.06
C LEU A 63 5.23 2.55 1.95
N VAL A 64 5.40 3.74 2.50
CA VAL A 64 6.72 4.39 2.52
C VAL A 64 7.74 3.48 3.20
N GLN A 65 7.40 2.97 4.37
CA GLN A 65 8.29 2.09 5.12
C GLN A 65 8.54 0.78 4.37
N TYR A 66 7.49 0.18 3.84
CA TYR A 66 7.62 -1.10 3.16
C TYR A 66 8.60 -1.01 1.98
N TRP A 67 8.56 0.09 1.27
CA TRP A 67 9.37 0.25 0.06
C TRP A 67 10.71 0.92 0.29
N GLY A 68 11.13 1.06 1.53
CA GLY A 68 12.49 1.46 1.87
C GLY A 68 12.67 2.88 2.35
N GLY A 69 11.58 3.60 2.60
CA GLY A 69 11.65 4.93 3.18
C GLY A 69 11.70 4.89 4.70
N PRO A 70 11.45 6.04 5.34
CA PRO A 70 11.49 6.13 6.82
C PRO A 70 10.56 5.13 7.49
N ARG A 71 10.96 4.66 8.66
CA ARG A 71 10.22 3.66 9.42
C ARG A 71 9.20 4.27 10.37
N THR A 72 8.59 5.36 9.96
CA THR A 72 7.65 6.10 10.79
C THR A 72 6.46 5.25 11.23
N TYR A 73 5.97 4.37 10.33
CA TYR A 73 4.85 3.52 10.70
C TYR A 73 5.16 2.67 11.92
N SER A 74 6.29 1.95 11.89
CA SER A 74 6.66 1.08 13.00
C SER A 74 6.98 1.86 14.27
N GLU A 75 7.57 3.04 14.11
CA GLU A 75 7.89 3.89 15.27
C GLU A 75 6.64 4.36 16.00
N ARG A 76 5.57 4.64 15.26
CA ARG A 76 4.33 5.14 15.86
C ARG A 76 3.35 4.04 16.22
N ARG A 77 3.30 2.96 15.43
CA ARG A 77 2.24 1.96 15.57
C ARG A 77 2.74 0.55 15.83
N GLY A 78 4.06 0.34 15.83
CA GLY A 78 4.63 -0.98 16.03
C GLY A 78 4.57 -1.82 14.77
N HIS A 79 4.64 -3.15 14.93
CA HIS A 79 4.62 -4.07 13.81
C HIS A 79 3.31 -3.92 13.01
N PRO A 80 3.36 -3.92 11.67
CA PRO A 80 2.15 -3.72 10.88
C PRO A 80 1.02 -4.71 11.14
N ARG A 81 1.31 -6.02 11.21
CA ARG A 81 0.31 -7.06 11.49
C ARG A 81 -0.97 -6.85 10.70
N LEU A 82 -0.82 -6.72 9.38
CA LEU A 82 -1.92 -6.26 8.55
C LEU A 82 -3.15 -7.15 8.62
N ARG A 83 -2.97 -8.48 8.57
CA ARG A 83 -4.11 -9.39 8.60
C ARG A 83 -4.87 -9.28 9.92
N MET A 84 -4.15 -9.16 11.02
CA MET A 84 -4.77 -9.03 12.34
C MET A 84 -5.55 -7.72 12.43
N ARG A 85 -4.97 -6.64 11.93
CA ARG A 85 -5.63 -5.33 11.99
C ARG A 85 -6.86 -5.26 11.10
N HIS A 86 -6.93 -6.10 10.06
CA HIS A 86 -8.10 -6.13 9.16
C HIS A 86 -9.13 -7.17 9.55
N ALA A 87 -8.81 -8.05 10.51
CA ALA A 87 -9.72 -9.11 10.90
C ALA A 87 -11.11 -8.62 11.34
N PRO A 88 -11.23 -7.45 12.02
CA PRO A 88 -12.56 -6.97 12.41
C PRO A 88 -13.45 -6.54 11.26
N PHE A 89 -12.91 -6.40 10.05
CA PHE A 89 -13.67 -5.91 8.90
C PHE A 89 -14.01 -7.07 7.97
N ALA A 90 -15.23 -7.05 7.43
CA ALA A 90 -15.66 -8.11 6.51
C ALA A 90 -15.15 -7.78 5.10
N ILE A 91 -14.11 -8.48 4.68
CA ILE A 91 -13.47 -8.25 3.38
C ILE A 91 -13.67 -9.48 2.52
N GLY A 92 -14.65 -9.42 1.63
CA GLY A 92 -14.91 -10.46 0.67
C GLY A 92 -14.45 -10.07 -0.73
N PRO A 93 -14.85 -10.85 -1.74
CA PRO A 93 -14.44 -10.55 -3.12
C PRO A 93 -14.90 -9.18 -3.61
N VAL A 94 -16.09 -8.72 -3.20
CA VAL A 94 -16.60 -7.42 -3.65
C VAL A 94 -15.73 -6.29 -3.12
N GLU A 95 -15.39 -6.36 -1.83
CA GLU A 95 -14.55 -5.33 -1.21
C GLU A 95 -13.13 -5.38 -1.76
N ARG A 96 -12.59 -6.59 -1.93
CA ARG A 96 -11.26 -6.77 -2.52
C ARG A 96 -11.21 -6.18 -3.92
N ASP A 97 -12.19 -6.47 -4.76
CA ASP A 97 -12.18 -6.01 -6.14
C ASP A 97 -12.36 -4.50 -6.23
N ALA A 98 -13.19 -3.92 -5.37
CA ALA A 98 -13.34 -2.47 -5.31
C ALA A 98 -12.02 -1.81 -4.91
N TRP A 99 -11.33 -2.36 -3.91
CA TRP A 99 -10.05 -1.84 -3.47
C TRP A 99 -9.02 -1.90 -4.61
N LEU A 100 -8.98 -3.04 -5.30
CA LEU A 100 -8.03 -3.19 -6.40
C LEU A 100 -8.32 -2.24 -7.55
N ARG A 101 -9.59 -1.99 -7.85
CA ARG A 101 -9.95 -1.06 -8.92
C ARG A 101 -9.46 0.34 -8.61
N HIS A 102 -9.72 0.84 -7.40
CA HIS A 102 -9.29 2.18 -7.04
C HIS A 102 -7.79 2.28 -6.91
N MET A 103 -7.15 1.24 -6.37
CA MET A 103 -5.71 1.26 -6.26
C MET A 103 -5.03 1.19 -7.63
N ARG A 104 -5.61 0.43 -8.57
CA ARG A 104 -5.05 0.36 -9.92
C ARG A 104 -5.08 1.74 -10.59
N GLU A 105 -6.20 2.43 -10.45
CA GLU A 105 -6.31 3.78 -10.99
C GLU A 105 -5.29 4.73 -10.36
N ALA A 106 -5.09 4.58 -9.06
CA ALA A 106 -4.13 5.42 -8.35
C ALA A 106 -2.69 5.15 -8.82
N VAL A 107 -2.33 3.88 -8.99
CA VAL A 107 -1.00 3.53 -9.48
C VAL A 107 -0.79 4.07 -10.90
N GLU A 108 -1.79 3.90 -11.76
CA GLU A 108 -1.68 4.36 -13.14
C GLU A 108 -1.54 5.87 -13.23
N SER A 109 -2.14 6.60 -12.29
CA SER A 109 -2.05 8.06 -12.27
C SER A 109 -0.64 8.57 -11.99
N LEU A 110 0.24 7.72 -11.49
CA LEU A 110 1.63 8.12 -11.23
C LEU A 110 2.50 8.09 -12.48
N HIS A 111 2.06 7.39 -13.52
CA HIS A 111 2.79 7.28 -14.79
C HIS A 111 4.22 6.78 -14.59
N LEU A 112 4.37 5.75 -13.76
CA LEU A 112 5.68 5.18 -13.49
C LEU A 112 6.17 4.34 -14.68
N PRO A 113 7.49 4.23 -14.87
CA PRO A 113 8.01 3.27 -15.84
C PRO A 113 7.59 1.84 -15.45
N PRO A 114 7.42 0.95 -16.43
CA PRO A 114 6.95 -0.42 -16.13
C PRO A 114 7.80 -1.17 -15.11
N GLU A 115 9.12 -0.96 -15.13
CA GLU A 115 9.99 -1.68 -14.19
C GLU A 115 9.80 -1.22 -12.75
N GLN A 116 9.20 -0.05 -12.53
CA GLN A 116 8.85 0.45 -11.20
C GLN A 116 7.40 0.13 -10.87
N GLU A 117 6.51 0.27 -11.83
CA GLU A 117 5.10 0.03 -11.60
C GLU A 117 4.81 -1.43 -11.31
N GLN A 118 5.47 -2.36 -12.01
CA GLN A 118 5.14 -3.78 -11.90
C GLN A 118 5.36 -4.32 -10.49
N PRO A 119 6.53 -4.13 -9.85
CA PRO A 119 6.69 -4.63 -8.48
C PRO A 119 5.75 -3.98 -7.50
N LEU A 120 5.47 -2.68 -7.66
CA LEU A 120 4.53 -1.99 -6.80
C LEU A 120 3.14 -2.60 -6.93
N TRP A 121 2.65 -2.76 -8.15
CA TRP A 121 1.32 -3.32 -8.36
C TRP A 121 1.24 -4.77 -7.89
N ASN A 122 2.27 -5.58 -8.18
CA ASN A 122 2.27 -6.97 -7.73
C ASN A 122 2.14 -7.09 -6.23
N TYR A 123 2.83 -6.23 -5.49
CA TYR A 123 2.70 -6.23 -4.04
C TYR A 123 1.30 -5.83 -3.59
N LEU A 124 0.76 -4.77 -4.17
CA LEU A 124 -0.55 -4.27 -3.77
C LEU A 124 -1.64 -5.31 -4.06
N GLU A 125 -1.54 -5.99 -5.19
CA GLU A 125 -2.50 -7.04 -5.53
C GLU A 125 -2.41 -8.21 -4.56
N MET A 126 -1.19 -8.64 -4.25
CA MET A 126 -0.98 -9.73 -3.31
C MET A 126 -1.51 -9.36 -1.93
N ALA A 127 -1.24 -8.12 -1.50
CA ALA A 127 -1.69 -7.65 -0.19
C ALA A 127 -3.21 -7.63 -0.10
N ALA A 128 -3.87 -7.15 -1.14
CA ALA A 128 -5.34 -7.10 -1.15
C ALA A 128 -5.93 -8.49 -1.02
N ARG A 129 -5.36 -9.46 -1.74
CA ARG A 129 -5.85 -10.83 -1.67
C ARG A 129 -5.60 -11.45 -0.30
N SER A 130 -4.48 -11.11 0.34
CA SER A 130 -4.16 -11.66 1.65
C SER A 130 -4.99 -11.04 2.77
N MET A 131 -5.59 -9.87 2.56
CA MET A 131 -6.48 -9.24 3.55
C MET A 131 -7.91 -9.76 3.46
N GLN A 132 -8.26 -10.46 2.38
CA GLN A 132 -9.60 -11.01 2.25
C GLN A 132 -9.83 -12.07 3.34
N ASN A 133 -10.93 -11.93 4.06
CA ASN A 133 -11.26 -12.83 5.16
C ASN A 133 -12.67 -13.40 5.07
N GLN A 134 -13.37 -13.12 3.97
CA GLN A 134 -14.68 -13.69 3.70
C GLN A 134 -14.61 -14.45 2.38
N ARG A 135 -15.30 -15.57 2.31
CA ARG A 135 -15.31 -16.36 1.09
C ARG A 135 -16.21 -15.71 0.04
N ASP A 136 -16.19 -16.28 -1.16
CA ASP A 136 -17.14 -15.90 -2.18
C ASP A 136 -18.54 -15.98 -1.58
N SER A 137 -19.37 -15.07 -2.01
CA SER A 137 -20.72 -14.96 -1.49
C SER A 137 -21.62 -16.08 -1.98
N SER A 138 -21.11 -17.07 -2.68
CA SER A 138 -21.90 -18.19 -3.11
C SER A 138 -22.45 -18.90 -1.91
N PRO A 139 -23.74 -19.04 -1.84
CA PRO A 139 -24.33 -19.84 -0.77
C PRO A 139 -23.89 -21.26 -0.95
N VAL A 140 -23.66 -21.90 0.12
CA VAL A 140 -23.30 -23.30 0.01
C VAL A 140 -24.52 -24.12 -0.12
#